data_7e03b598c723923e98f9000624df246b
#
_entry.id   7e03b598c723923e98f9000624df246b
#
_cell.length_a   1.000
_cell.length_b   1.000
_cell.length_c   1.000
_cell.angle_alpha   90.00
_cell.angle_beta   90.00
_cell.angle_gamma   90.00
#
_symmetry.space_group_name_H-M   'P 1'
#
loop_
_entity.id
_entity.type
_entity.pdbx_description
1 polymer ?
#
loop_
_entity_poly.entity_id
_entity_poly.type
_entity_poly.pdbx_seq_one_letter_code
_entity_poly.pdbx_strand_id
1 'polypeptide(L)'
;PDIREYWRSDLVTFVIGCSFTFEFPLMEAGVPVRHITAGRNVPMYDTSIECRSAGAFHSTMVVSMRGIPSTQVADACRISGYYPSVHGAPVCVGEPSAIGVDDIMHPDYGDAPVLEPGDVPVFWACGVTPQAAVMVSKPEFAITHAPGHMFITSKRDLEYMV
;
A
#
# COMPACT_ATOMS: atom_id res chain seq x y z
N PRO A 1 -14.75 -1.39 -17.52
CA PRO A 1 -14.46 -1.05 -18.91
C PRO A 1 -13.58 -2.11 -19.55
N ASP A 2 -13.66 -2.23 -20.88
CA ASP A 2 -12.87 -3.14 -21.68
C ASP A 2 -11.67 -2.39 -22.26
N ILE A 3 -10.47 -2.93 -22.11
CA ILE A 3 -9.23 -2.31 -22.58
C ILE A 3 -8.71 -2.93 -23.88
N ARG A 4 -9.38 -3.93 -24.47
CA ARG A 4 -8.89 -4.68 -25.63
C ARG A 4 -8.64 -3.79 -26.84
N GLU A 5 -9.47 -2.77 -27.06
CA GLU A 5 -9.29 -1.81 -28.15
C GLU A 5 -8.06 -0.89 -27.99
N TYR A 6 -7.56 -0.76 -26.74
CA TYR A 6 -6.37 0.05 -26.41
C TYR A 6 -5.10 -0.80 -26.31
N TRP A 7 -5.22 -2.12 -26.45
CA TRP A 7 -4.10 -3.04 -26.29
C TRP A 7 -3.12 -2.93 -27.46
N ARG A 8 -1.85 -2.74 -27.14
CA ARG A 8 -0.76 -2.59 -28.10
C ARG A 8 0.31 -3.64 -27.82
N SER A 9 0.99 -4.11 -28.88
CA SER A 9 2.04 -5.14 -28.78
C SER A 9 3.33 -4.65 -28.09
N ASP A 10 3.51 -3.33 -27.99
CA ASP A 10 4.65 -2.67 -27.35
C ASP A 10 4.44 -2.32 -25.87
N LEU A 11 3.31 -2.73 -25.29
CA LEU A 11 3.02 -2.49 -23.88
C LEU A 11 3.89 -3.40 -22.99
N VAL A 12 4.47 -2.78 -21.93
CA VAL A 12 5.13 -3.50 -20.84
C VAL A 12 4.18 -3.56 -19.67
N THR A 13 3.88 -4.77 -19.18
CA THR A 13 2.91 -4.97 -18.10
C THR A 13 3.63 -5.20 -16.78
N PHE A 14 3.18 -4.50 -15.75
CA PHE A 14 3.63 -4.67 -14.37
C PHE A 14 2.48 -5.22 -13.53
N VAL A 15 2.73 -6.32 -12.82
CA VAL A 15 1.85 -6.85 -11.78
C VAL A 15 2.48 -6.53 -10.43
N ILE A 16 1.81 -5.69 -9.66
CA ILE A 16 2.33 -5.16 -8.41
C ILE A 16 1.65 -5.88 -7.24
N GLY A 17 2.44 -6.30 -6.25
CA GLY A 17 1.92 -6.87 -5.02
C GLY A 17 1.10 -5.85 -4.21
N CYS A 18 0.23 -6.35 -3.33
CA CYS A 18 -0.65 -5.51 -2.52
C CYS A 18 -0.48 -5.85 -1.02
N SER A 19 -0.46 -4.83 -0.18
CA SER A 19 -0.38 -4.97 1.27
C SER A 19 -1.60 -5.70 1.88
N PHE A 20 -2.70 -5.82 1.16
CA PHE A 20 -3.86 -6.61 1.61
C PHE A 20 -3.52 -8.09 1.79
N THR A 21 -2.52 -8.59 1.07
CA THR A 21 -2.06 -9.99 1.19
C THR A 21 -1.64 -10.35 2.62
N PHE A 22 -1.00 -9.47 3.37
CA PHE A 22 -0.60 -9.74 4.75
C PHE A 22 -1.66 -9.34 5.81
N GLU A 23 -2.77 -8.72 5.42
CA GLU A 23 -3.81 -8.34 6.38
C GLU A 23 -4.51 -9.54 7.01
N PHE A 24 -4.78 -10.58 6.24
CA PHE A 24 -5.35 -11.80 6.79
C PHE A 24 -4.42 -12.45 7.82
N PRO A 25 -3.13 -12.68 7.57
CA PRO A 25 -2.17 -13.13 8.59
C PRO A 25 -2.10 -12.24 9.84
N LEU A 26 -2.21 -10.92 9.70
CA LEU A 26 -2.29 -10.02 10.85
C LEU A 26 -3.52 -10.32 11.71
N MET A 27 -4.69 -10.42 11.08
CA MET A 27 -5.95 -10.72 11.79
C MET A 27 -5.94 -12.10 12.45
N GLU A 28 -5.39 -13.13 11.79
CA GLU A 28 -5.22 -14.47 12.35
C GLU A 28 -4.33 -14.46 13.61
N ALA A 29 -3.35 -13.56 13.66
CA ALA A 29 -2.49 -13.36 14.82
C ALA A 29 -3.11 -12.46 15.90
N GLY A 30 -4.38 -12.01 15.71
CA GLY A 30 -5.07 -11.13 16.63
C GLY A 30 -4.67 -9.65 16.54
N VAL A 31 -3.91 -9.25 15.50
CA VAL A 31 -3.60 -7.85 15.22
C VAL A 31 -4.80 -7.22 14.49
N PRO A 32 -5.42 -6.16 15.04
CA PRO A 32 -6.60 -5.57 14.43
C PRO A 32 -6.26 -4.85 13.11
N VAL A 33 -7.09 -5.07 12.09
CA VAL A 33 -7.07 -4.32 10.83
C VAL A 33 -8.34 -3.49 10.78
N ARG A 34 -8.29 -2.30 11.37
CA ARG A 34 -9.48 -1.51 11.74
C ARG A 34 -10.29 -1.01 10.56
N HIS A 35 -9.66 -0.68 9.44
CA HIS A 35 -10.40 -0.23 8.25
C HIS A 35 -11.33 -1.34 7.71
N ILE A 36 -10.91 -2.62 7.76
CA ILE A 36 -11.76 -3.76 7.36
C ILE A 36 -12.98 -3.85 8.27
N THR A 37 -12.79 -3.85 9.59
CA THR A 37 -13.89 -3.96 10.55
C THR A 37 -14.84 -2.77 10.50
N ALA A 38 -14.35 -1.60 10.09
CA ALA A 38 -15.14 -0.39 9.92
C ALA A 38 -15.79 -0.26 8.52
N GLY A 39 -15.53 -1.19 7.60
CA GLY A 39 -16.04 -1.12 6.22
C GLY A 39 -15.52 0.07 5.44
N ARG A 40 -14.28 0.51 5.73
CA ARG A 40 -13.60 1.64 5.10
C ARG A 40 -12.47 1.19 4.20
N ASN A 41 -12.06 2.05 3.28
CA ASN A 41 -10.83 1.84 2.52
C ASN A 41 -9.62 2.21 3.39
N VAL A 42 -8.48 1.54 3.16
CA VAL A 42 -7.24 1.83 3.88
C VAL A 42 -6.78 3.26 3.58
N PRO A 43 -6.36 4.05 4.59
CA PRO A 43 -5.79 5.37 4.36
C PRO A 43 -4.41 5.26 3.71
N MET A 44 -4.16 6.10 2.72
CA MET A 44 -2.90 6.15 1.99
C MET A 44 -2.40 7.59 1.88
N TYR A 45 -1.08 7.75 1.91
CA TYR A 45 -0.43 9.07 1.99
C TYR A 45 0.72 9.15 1.00
N ASP A 46 0.83 10.30 0.33
CA ASP A 46 2.05 10.69 -0.35
C ASP A 46 3.13 11.02 0.70
N THR A 47 4.36 10.63 0.42
CA THR A 47 5.47 10.83 1.37
C THR A 47 6.60 11.64 0.77
N SER A 48 7.56 12.02 1.60
CA SER A 48 8.83 12.62 1.16
C SER A 48 9.89 11.57 0.77
N ILE A 49 9.58 10.27 0.84
CA ILE A 49 10.53 9.21 0.51
C ILE A 49 10.67 9.12 -1.01
N GLU A 50 11.83 9.51 -1.52
CA GLU A 50 12.14 9.43 -2.95
C GLU A 50 12.22 7.98 -3.43
N CYS A 51 11.52 7.67 -4.52
CA CYS A 51 11.69 6.42 -5.24
C CYS A 51 12.89 6.50 -6.19
N ARG A 52 13.55 5.36 -6.43
CA ARG A 52 14.64 5.30 -7.41
C ARG A 52 14.08 5.55 -8.81
N SER A 53 14.52 6.64 -9.44
CA SER A 53 14.13 6.98 -10.81
C SER A 53 14.64 5.95 -11.83
N ALA A 54 13.85 5.72 -12.88
CA ALA A 54 14.20 4.83 -14.00
C ALA A 54 13.71 5.45 -15.31
N GLY A 55 14.64 5.92 -16.14
CA GLY A 55 14.32 6.66 -17.35
C GLY A 55 13.53 7.92 -17.03
N ALA A 56 12.35 8.08 -17.63
CA ALA A 56 11.46 9.20 -17.38
C ALA A 56 10.60 9.03 -16.11
N PHE A 57 10.54 7.82 -15.53
CA PHE A 57 9.69 7.55 -14.37
C PHE A 57 10.37 7.96 -13.07
N HIS A 58 9.68 8.74 -12.30
CA HIS A 58 10.09 9.20 -10.97
C HIS A 58 8.85 9.53 -10.13
N SER A 59 8.93 9.37 -8.83
CA SER A 59 7.94 9.84 -7.84
C SER A 59 8.48 9.66 -6.44
N THR A 60 7.75 10.18 -5.47
CA THR A 60 7.87 9.76 -4.08
C THR A 60 7.05 8.48 -3.83
N MET A 61 7.33 7.81 -2.73
CA MET A 61 6.61 6.61 -2.31
C MET A 61 5.23 6.99 -1.75
N VAL A 62 4.21 6.26 -2.13
CA VAL A 62 2.92 6.25 -1.42
C VAL A 62 2.96 5.15 -0.37
N VAL A 63 2.43 5.42 0.80
CA VAL A 63 2.31 4.45 1.89
C VAL A 63 0.85 4.23 2.27
N SER A 64 0.53 3.03 2.73
CA SER A 64 -0.74 2.73 3.39
C SER A 64 -0.52 2.61 4.90
N MET A 65 -1.45 3.09 5.72
CA MET A 65 -1.30 3.12 7.17
C MET A 65 -2.35 2.25 7.87
N ARG A 66 -1.92 1.60 8.97
CA ARG A 66 -2.83 0.97 9.94
C ARG A 66 -2.47 1.44 11.35
N GLY A 67 -3.50 1.76 12.13
CA GLY A 67 -3.34 1.95 13.58
C GLY A 67 -3.20 0.58 14.25
N ILE A 68 -2.06 0.36 14.88
CA ILE A 68 -1.73 -0.92 15.52
C ILE A 68 -1.55 -0.68 17.03
N PRO A 69 -2.20 -1.46 17.91
CA PRO A 69 -1.95 -1.37 19.35
C PRO A 69 -0.45 -1.44 19.64
N SER A 70 0.07 -0.55 20.49
CA SER A 70 1.51 -0.45 20.77
C SER A 70 2.15 -1.77 21.20
N THR A 71 1.40 -2.63 21.87
CA THR A 71 1.85 -3.97 22.29
C THR A 71 1.97 -4.97 21.15
N GLN A 72 1.37 -4.71 19.99
CA GLN A 72 1.33 -5.61 18.83
C GLN A 72 2.15 -5.11 17.63
N VAL A 73 2.79 -3.94 17.74
CA VAL A 73 3.59 -3.37 16.65
C VAL A 73 4.71 -4.32 16.20
N ALA A 74 5.42 -4.94 17.17
CA ALA A 74 6.49 -5.87 16.84
C ALA A 74 5.98 -7.09 16.05
N ASP A 75 4.81 -7.62 16.43
CA ASP A 75 4.17 -8.73 15.70
C ASP A 75 3.72 -8.30 14.31
N ALA A 76 3.14 -7.11 14.16
CA ALA A 76 2.73 -6.60 12.86
C ALA A 76 3.94 -6.46 11.92
N CYS A 77 5.07 -5.92 12.41
CA CYS A 77 6.31 -5.82 11.64
C CYS A 77 6.86 -7.19 11.24
N ARG A 78 6.90 -8.12 12.19
CA ARG A 78 7.40 -9.49 11.96
C ARG A 78 6.54 -10.24 10.95
N ILE A 79 5.21 -10.22 11.13
CA ILE A 79 4.27 -10.95 10.26
C ILE A 79 4.33 -10.41 8.84
N SER A 80 4.20 -9.10 8.65
CA SER A 80 4.29 -8.51 7.31
C SER A 80 5.67 -8.71 6.68
N GLY A 81 6.73 -8.76 7.49
CA GLY A 81 8.10 -9.03 7.03
C GLY A 81 8.28 -10.36 6.31
N TYR A 82 7.42 -11.35 6.57
CA TYR A 82 7.43 -12.62 5.84
C TYR A 82 6.84 -12.52 4.42
N TYR A 83 6.37 -11.35 4.01
CA TYR A 83 5.74 -11.12 2.70
C TYR A 83 6.50 -10.08 1.85
N PRO A 84 7.83 -10.25 1.62
CA PRO A 84 8.64 -9.22 0.96
C PRO A 84 8.22 -8.91 -0.47
N SER A 85 7.58 -9.85 -1.17
CA SER A 85 7.09 -9.67 -2.54
C SER A 85 5.79 -8.84 -2.62
N VAL A 86 5.17 -8.55 -1.49
CA VAL A 86 3.93 -7.76 -1.38
C VAL A 86 4.08 -6.66 -0.30
N HIS A 87 5.19 -5.94 -0.38
CA HIS A 87 5.64 -4.81 0.42
C HIS A 87 6.40 -5.12 1.72
N GLY A 88 6.28 -6.33 2.27
CA GLY A 88 7.11 -6.74 3.41
C GLY A 88 6.87 -5.97 4.70
N ALA A 89 7.96 -5.72 5.44
CA ALA A 89 7.93 -4.97 6.68
C ALA A 89 7.58 -3.48 6.46
N PRO A 90 7.08 -2.78 7.52
CA PRO A 90 6.78 -1.37 7.44
C PRO A 90 8.00 -0.51 7.09
N VAL A 91 7.77 0.61 6.43
CA VAL A 91 8.80 1.62 6.11
C VAL A 91 8.91 2.69 7.19
N CYS A 92 7.83 2.88 7.98
CA CYS A 92 7.84 3.81 9.11
C CYS A 92 6.90 3.31 10.21
N VAL A 93 7.29 3.54 11.47
CA VAL A 93 6.53 3.20 12.67
C VAL A 93 6.51 4.42 13.60
N GLY A 94 5.34 4.87 13.96
CA GLY A 94 5.11 5.90 14.96
C GLY A 94 5.08 7.32 14.42
N GLU A 95 6.20 7.85 13.96
CA GLU A 95 6.34 9.28 13.65
C GLU A 95 6.03 9.59 12.16
N PRO A 96 4.81 10.04 11.81
CA PRO A 96 4.43 10.30 10.43
C PRO A 96 5.21 11.45 9.79
N SER A 97 5.59 12.47 10.55
CA SER A 97 6.35 13.61 10.05
C SER A 97 7.74 13.21 9.53
N ALA A 98 8.30 12.09 10.01
CA ALA A 98 9.57 11.55 9.52
C ALA A 98 9.52 11.12 8.05
N ILE A 99 8.35 10.90 7.51
CA ILE A 99 8.12 10.54 6.10
C ILE A 99 7.30 11.61 5.35
N GLY A 100 7.16 12.81 5.94
CA GLY A 100 6.48 13.94 5.31
C GLY A 100 4.95 13.87 5.36
N VAL A 101 4.37 13.08 6.26
CA VAL A 101 2.92 13.04 6.52
C VAL A 101 2.60 13.95 7.69
N ASP A 102 1.95 15.08 7.41
CA ASP A 102 1.68 16.11 8.42
C ASP A 102 0.42 15.78 9.25
N ASP A 103 -0.61 15.25 8.64
CA ASP A 103 -1.88 14.92 9.30
C ASP A 103 -2.42 13.57 8.84
N ILE A 104 -2.35 12.59 9.73
CA ILE A 104 -2.86 11.23 9.44
C ILE A 104 -4.38 11.15 9.34
N MET A 105 -5.12 12.16 9.81
CA MET A 105 -6.58 12.17 9.70
C MET A 105 -7.07 12.63 8.31
N HIS A 106 -6.19 13.17 7.49
CA HIS A 106 -6.48 13.63 6.13
C HIS A 106 -5.60 12.89 5.11
N PRO A 107 -5.92 11.63 4.78
CA PRO A 107 -5.17 10.86 3.79
C PRO A 107 -5.35 11.43 2.38
N ASP A 108 -4.33 11.30 1.53
CA ASP A 108 -4.39 11.68 0.12
C ASP A 108 -5.30 10.75 -0.68
N TYR A 109 -5.38 9.47 -0.27
CA TYR A 109 -6.25 8.46 -0.89
C TYR A 109 -6.89 7.59 0.19
N GLY A 110 -8.03 7.00 -0.12
CA GLY A 110 -8.79 6.15 0.81
C GLY A 110 -9.63 6.94 1.80
N ASP A 111 -9.94 6.35 2.92
CA ASP A 111 -10.77 6.95 3.97
C ASP A 111 -9.92 7.36 5.18
N ALA A 112 -10.41 8.31 5.96
CA ALA A 112 -9.77 8.69 7.23
C ALA A 112 -9.60 7.46 8.15
N PRO A 113 -8.45 7.32 8.83
CA PRO A 113 -8.18 6.15 9.66
C PRO A 113 -9.14 6.02 10.83
N VAL A 114 -9.36 4.77 11.25
CA VAL A 114 -9.98 4.46 12.53
C VAL A 114 -8.86 4.15 13.52
N LEU A 115 -8.74 4.96 14.55
CA LEU A 115 -7.72 4.81 15.58
C LEU A 115 -8.37 4.65 16.94
N GLU A 116 -7.74 3.88 17.82
CA GLU A 116 -8.10 3.76 19.22
C GLU A 116 -6.99 4.27 20.13
N PRO A 117 -7.30 4.63 21.38
CA PRO A 117 -6.27 5.07 22.32
C PRO A 117 -5.17 4.03 22.49
N GLY A 118 -3.92 4.43 22.28
CA GLY A 118 -2.75 3.55 22.35
C GLY A 118 -2.35 2.91 21.02
N ASP A 119 -3.07 3.20 19.94
CA ASP A 119 -2.63 2.79 18.60
C ASP A 119 -1.42 3.62 18.16
N VAL A 120 -0.51 2.94 17.51
CA VAL A 120 0.66 3.52 16.84
C VAL A 120 0.41 3.47 15.34
N PRO A 121 0.55 4.58 14.60
CA PRO A 121 0.47 4.55 13.15
C PRO A 121 1.66 3.79 12.57
N VAL A 122 1.38 2.78 11.76
CA VAL A 122 2.39 1.96 11.10
C VAL A 122 2.15 2.04 9.60
N PHE A 123 3.22 2.33 8.84
CA PHE A 123 3.16 2.66 7.42
C PHE A 123 3.89 1.61 6.59
N TRP A 124 3.23 1.09 5.56
CA TRP A 124 3.80 0.16 4.58
C TRP A 124 3.83 0.79 3.20
N ALA A 125 4.81 0.44 2.39
CA ALA A 125 4.81 0.79 0.98
C ALA A 125 3.48 0.37 0.33
N CYS A 126 3.01 1.12 -0.66
CA CYS A 126 1.72 0.89 -1.28
C CYS A 126 1.84 0.72 -2.80
N GLY A 127 1.00 -0.17 -3.36
CA GLY A 127 0.86 -0.39 -4.80
C GLY A 127 0.34 0.83 -5.58
N VAL A 128 -0.12 1.89 -4.90
CA VAL A 128 -0.45 3.18 -5.52
C VAL A 128 0.80 3.95 -5.97
N THR A 129 1.98 3.66 -5.41
CA THR A 129 3.24 4.31 -5.81
C THR A 129 3.49 4.28 -7.33
N PRO A 130 3.35 3.14 -8.05
CA PRO A 130 3.48 3.14 -9.51
C PRO A 130 2.46 4.01 -10.23
N GLN A 131 1.25 4.14 -9.72
CA GLN A 131 0.23 5.04 -10.28
C GLN A 131 0.63 6.50 -10.08
N ALA A 132 1.13 6.86 -8.90
CA ALA A 132 1.70 8.19 -8.63
C ALA A 132 2.85 8.49 -9.59
N ALA A 133 3.76 7.53 -9.82
CA ALA A 133 4.84 7.67 -10.79
C ALA A 133 4.34 7.93 -12.22
N VAL A 134 3.30 7.24 -12.66
CA VAL A 134 2.65 7.48 -13.96
C VAL A 134 2.05 8.89 -14.03
N MET A 135 1.38 9.32 -12.97
CA MET A 135 0.75 10.65 -12.92
C MET A 135 1.77 11.79 -12.94
N VAL A 136 2.92 11.61 -12.29
CA VAL A 136 4.02 12.60 -12.28
C VAL A 136 4.77 12.60 -13.61
N SER A 137 5.11 11.42 -14.13
CA SER A 137 5.96 11.26 -15.32
C SER A 137 5.23 11.47 -16.64
N LYS A 138 3.89 11.38 -16.63
CA LYS A 138 2.98 11.63 -17.77
C LYS A 138 3.45 10.96 -19.07
N PRO A 139 3.62 9.62 -19.11
CA PRO A 139 3.93 8.93 -20.34
C PRO A 139 2.84 9.19 -21.38
N GLU A 140 3.21 9.11 -22.67
CA GLU A 140 2.27 9.33 -23.77
C GLU A 140 1.05 8.42 -23.70
N PHE A 141 1.24 7.19 -23.20
CA PHE A 141 0.16 6.21 -23.04
C PHE A 141 0.42 5.32 -21.83
N ALA A 142 -0.61 5.10 -21.02
CA ALA A 142 -0.60 4.16 -19.90
C ALA A 142 -2.00 3.62 -19.63
N ILE A 143 -2.08 2.40 -19.15
CA ILE A 143 -3.32 1.78 -18.66
C ILE A 143 -3.07 1.34 -17.23
N THR A 144 -3.94 1.71 -16.30
CA THR A 144 -3.91 1.27 -14.91
C THR A 144 -5.25 0.65 -14.52
N HIS A 145 -5.27 -0.12 -13.43
CA HIS A 145 -6.55 -0.52 -12.86
C HIS A 145 -7.25 0.70 -12.22
N ALA A 146 -8.57 0.66 -12.15
CA ALA A 146 -9.32 1.66 -11.41
C ALA A 146 -9.13 1.45 -9.88
N PRO A 147 -9.15 2.51 -9.07
CA PRO A 147 -9.09 2.39 -7.61
C PRO A 147 -10.11 1.37 -7.08
N GLY A 148 -9.69 0.51 -6.17
CA GLY A 148 -10.53 -0.55 -5.60
C GLY A 148 -10.79 -1.75 -6.51
N HIS A 149 -10.28 -1.77 -7.74
CA HIS A 149 -10.45 -2.87 -8.70
C HIS A 149 -9.11 -3.60 -8.89
N MET A 150 -8.80 -4.53 -8.00
CA MET A 150 -7.54 -5.26 -8.05
C MET A 150 -7.62 -6.47 -8.97
N PHE A 151 -6.47 -6.82 -9.55
CA PHE A 151 -6.31 -8.04 -10.33
C PHE A 151 -6.25 -9.25 -9.37
N ILE A 152 -7.25 -10.12 -9.45
CA ILE A 152 -7.35 -11.32 -8.62
C ILE A 152 -6.67 -12.48 -9.36
N THR A 153 -5.73 -13.13 -8.68
CA THR A 153 -5.02 -14.31 -9.20
C THR A 153 -5.51 -15.59 -8.51
N SER A 154 -5.09 -16.75 -9.01
CA SER A 154 -5.32 -18.03 -8.35
C SER A 154 -4.35 -18.33 -7.20
N LYS A 155 -3.29 -17.51 -7.05
CA LYS A 155 -2.30 -17.65 -5.99
C LYS A 155 -2.90 -17.15 -4.67
N ARG A 156 -2.82 -17.99 -3.62
CA ARG A 156 -3.33 -17.63 -2.29
C ARG A 156 -2.35 -16.73 -1.54
N ASP A 157 -2.85 -15.90 -0.62
CA ASP A 157 -2.03 -14.98 0.16
C ASP A 157 -0.87 -15.68 0.88
N LEU A 158 -1.10 -16.84 1.51
CA LEU A 158 -0.08 -17.61 2.20
C LEU A 158 1.06 -18.11 1.30
N GLU A 159 0.86 -18.21 -0.01
CA GLU A 159 1.90 -18.64 -0.96
C GLU A 159 2.93 -17.52 -1.28
N TYR A 160 2.72 -16.31 -0.76
CA TYR A 160 3.67 -15.19 -0.83
C TYR A 160 4.59 -15.12 0.38
N MET A 161 4.34 -15.96 1.41
CA MET A 161 5.16 -16.04 2.62
C MET A 161 6.50 -16.73 2.33
N VAL A 162 7.59 -16.22 2.88
CA VAL A 162 8.94 -16.78 2.84
C VAL A 162 9.40 -17.23 4.22
#